data_07e1f9e66386a2b1dc80200e89336fab
#
_entry.id   07e1f9e66386a2b1dc80200e89336fab
#
_cell.length_a   1.000
_cell.length_b   1.000
_cell.length_c   1.000
_cell.angle_alpha   90.00
_cell.angle_beta   90.00
_cell.angle_gamma   90.00
#
_symmetry.space_group_name_H-M   'P 1'
#
loop_
_entity.id
_entity.type
_entity.pdbx_description
1 polymer ?
#
loop_
_entity_poly.entity_id
_entity_poly.type
_entity_poly.pdbx_seq_one_letter_code
_entity_poly.pdbx_strand_id
1 'polypeptide(L)'
;MKKSPSVKRATARSSKKVALDHVSLPVKRLGAARNFYEAALGAIGMTINMDVGSAFGMGSKNEKIFWISHKRGATGGAHYAFSVDSRPDVDAFHRAGLAAGGTNHGPPGPRPNYGPHYYAAFLKDPEGNNIEVVCYEKRAKSRSTR
;
A
#
# COMPACT_ATOMS: atom_id res chain seq x y z
N MET A 1 -54.49 6.49 -36.42
CA MET A 1 -53.58 5.93 -35.43
C MET A 1 -52.14 6.36 -35.73
N LYS A 2 -51.59 7.31 -34.98
CA LYS A 2 -50.20 7.79 -35.16
C LYS A 2 -49.29 6.99 -34.26
N LYS A 3 -48.30 6.28 -34.82
CA LYS A 3 -47.29 5.56 -34.07
C LYS A 3 -46.29 6.55 -33.47
N SER A 4 -46.11 6.51 -32.14
CA SER A 4 -45.08 7.25 -31.44
C SER A 4 -43.69 6.76 -31.79
N PRO A 5 -42.69 7.67 -31.91
CA PRO A 5 -41.31 7.24 -32.22
C PRO A 5 -40.66 6.62 -30.98
N SER A 6 -40.11 5.43 -31.16
CA SER A 6 -39.31 4.73 -30.15
C SER A 6 -38.03 5.50 -29.83
N VAL A 7 -37.92 5.98 -28.59
CA VAL A 7 -36.68 6.59 -28.09
C VAL A 7 -35.63 5.51 -27.92
N LYS A 8 -34.63 5.48 -28.77
CA LYS A 8 -33.44 4.62 -28.61
C LYS A 8 -32.70 5.04 -27.35
N ARG A 9 -32.70 4.16 -26.36
CA ARG A 9 -31.93 4.30 -25.13
C ARG A 9 -30.45 4.36 -25.49
N ALA A 10 -29.81 5.49 -25.24
CA ALA A 10 -28.37 5.64 -25.40
C ALA A 10 -27.67 4.63 -24.50
N THR A 11 -26.87 3.74 -25.07
CA THR A 11 -26.01 2.81 -24.32
C THR A 11 -24.96 3.65 -23.60
N ALA A 12 -24.97 3.59 -22.26
CA ALA A 12 -23.98 4.24 -21.43
C ALA A 12 -22.59 3.76 -21.85
N ARG A 13 -21.73 4.68 -22.31
CA ARG A 13 -20.30 4.39 -22.57
C ARG A 13 -19.69 3.92 -21.27
N SER A 14 -19.22 2.66 -21.24
CA SER A 14 -18.38 2.16 -20.14
C SER A 14 -17.19 3.10 -19.99
N SER A 15 -17.12 3.82 -18.86
CA SER A 15 -15.94 4.64 -18.56
C SER A 15 -14.77 3.69 -18.34
N LYS A 16 -13.74 3.79 -19.18
CA LYS A 16 -12.48 3.06 -18.98
C LYS A 16 -11.89 3.51 -17.64
N LYS A 17 -11.79 2.58 -16.67
CA LYS A 17 -11.07 2.83 -15.43
C LYS A 17 -9.57 2.69 -15.73
N VAL A 18 -8.84 3.76 -15.54
CA VAL A 18 -7.37 3.70 -15.48
C VAL A 18 -7.00 3.35 -14.05
N ALA A 19 -6.12 2.37 -13.87
CA ALA A 19 -5.57 1.97 -12.59
C ALA A 19 -4.05 1.83 -12.72
N LEU A 20 -3.34 2.03 -11.62
CA LEU A 20 -1.93 1.73 -11.54
C LEU A 20 -1.77 0.20 -11.52
N ASP A 21 -1.03 -0.36 -12.46
CA ASP A 21 -0.75 -1.80 -12.53
C ASP A 21 0.36 -2.19 -11.54
N HIS A 22 1.53 -1.57 -11.67
CA HIS A 22 2.65 -1.80 -10.76
C HIS A 22 3.58 -0.58 -10.71
N VAL A 23 4.40 -0.56 -9.67
CA VAL A 23 5.51 0.38 -9.49
C VAL A 23 6.78 -0.38 -9.18
N SER A 24 7.94 0.21 -9.46
CA SER A 24 9.25 -0.35 -9.14
C SER A 24 10.04 0.59 -8.25
N LEU A 25 10.62 0.02 -7.19
CA LEU A 25 11.52 0.70 -6.27
C LEU A 25 12.94 0.20 -6.47
N PRO A 26 13.87 1.07 -6.93
CA PRO A 26 15.28 0.70 -7.04
C PRO A 26 15.95 0.76 -5.66
N VAL A 27 16.75 -0.27 -5.36
CA VAL A 27 17.53 -0.38 -4.12
C VAL A 27 18.95 -0.87 -4.40
N LYS A 28 19.93 -0.47 -3.58
CA LYS A 28 21.30 -0.96 -3.68
C LYS A 28 21.47 -2.33 -3.01
N ARG A 29 20.85 -2.51 -1.85
CA ARG A 29 20.99 -3.68 -1.00
C ARG A 29 19.72 -4.52 -1.05
N LEU A 30 19.61 -5.35 -2.09
CA LEU A 30 18.38 -6.12 -2.35
C LEU A 30 18.05 -7.08 -1.19
N GLY A 31 19.06 -7.70 -0.56
CA GLY A 31 18.84 -8.61 0.60
C GLY A 31 18.25 -7.89 1.81
N ALA A 32 18.77 -6.70 2.17
CA ALA A 32 18.24 -5.91 3.26
C ALA A 32 16.82 -5.40 2.95
N ALA A 33 16.57 -4.99 1.72
CA ALA A 33 15.23 -4.61 1.27
C ALA A 33 14.26 -5.79 1.34
N ARG A 34 14.68 -6.98 0.90
CA ARG A 34 13.87 -8.20 1.00
C ARG A 34 13.43 -8.46 2.43
N ASN A 35 14.36 -8.49 3.38
CA ASN A 35 14.04 -8.75 4.78
C ASN A 35 13.03 -7.75 5.33
N PHE A 36 13.20 -6.46 5.01
CA PHE A 36 12.28 -5.41 5.45
C PHE A 36 10.89 -5.58 4.82
N TYR A 37 10.81 -5.69 3.49
CA TYR A 37 9.52 -5.72 2.80
C TYR A 37 8.74 -7.01 3.02
N GLU A 38 9.40 -8.17 3.10
CA GLU A 38 8.74 -9.43 3.47
C GLU A 38 8.09 -9.34 4.86
N ALA A 39 8.77 -8.73 5.82
CA ALA A 39 8.21 -8.56 7.17
C ALA A 39 7.13 -7.47 7.22
N ALA A 40 7.45 -6.27 6.77
CA ALA A 40 6.58 -5.10 6.89
C ALA A 40 5.30 -5.23 6.06
N LEU A 41 5.42 -5.56 4.78
CA LEU A 41 4.28 -5.75 3.89
C LEU A 41 3.64 -7.12 4.07
N GLY A 42 4.39 -8.13 4.51
CA GLY A 42 3.85 -9.43 4.91
C GLY A 42 2.84 -9.31 6.06
N ALA A 43 3.08 -8.40 7.00
CA ALA A 43 2.17 -8.12 8.11
C ALA A 43 0.80 -7.59 7.65
N ILE A 44 0.68 -7.06 6.44
CA ILE A 44 -0.56 -6.58 5.83
C ILE A 44 -1.06 -7.48 4.68
N GLY A 45 -0.53 -8.69 4.56
CA GLY A 45 -1.03 -9.71 3.64
C GLY A 45 -0.41 -9.71 2.25
N MET A 46 0.71 -8.99 2.03
CA MET A 46 1.45 -9.07 0.77
C MET A 46 2.53 -10.16 0.85
N THR A 47 2.73 -10.86 -0.26
CA THR A 47 3.76 -11.91 -0.40
C THR A 47 4.62 -11.65 -1.64
N ILE A 48 5.81 -12.24 -1.67
CA ILE A 48 6.63 -12.28 -2.89
C ILE A 48 5.99 -13.32 -3.82
N ASN A 49 5.48 -12.85 -4.94
CA ASN A 49 4.77 -13.66 -5.93
C ASN A 49 5.60 -13.90 -7.20
N MET A 50 6.72 -13.21 -7.34
CA MET A 50 7.71 -13.45 -8.37
C MET A 50 9.10 -13.01 -7.91
N ASP A 51 10.10 -13.82 -8.23
CA ASP A 51 11.50 -13.54 -7.95
C ASP A 51 12.33 -13.87 -9.21
N VAL A 52 13.09 -12.89 -9.68
CA VAL A 52 13.95 -13.02 -10.86
C VAL A 52 15.44 -12.84 -10.51
N GLY A 53 15.79 -12.94 -9.23
CA GLY A 53 17.14 -12.81 -8.70
C GLY A 53 17.59 -11.36 -8.50
N SER A 54 17.50 -10.52 -9.51
CA SER A 54 17.82 -9.08 -9.42
C SER A 54 16.65 -8.19 -8.99
N ALA A 55 15.44 -8.76 -8.89
CA ALA A 55 14.22 -8.10 -8.45
C ALA A 55 13.22 -9.11 -7.92
N PHE A 56 12.30 -8.64 -7.09
CA PHE A 56 11.14 -9.42 -6.67
C PHE A 56 9.88 -8.56 -6.68
N GLY A 57 8.76 -9.17 -7.04
CA GLY A 57 7.44 -8.55 -7.12
C GLY A 57 6.52 -9.03 -6.01
N MET A 58 5.93 -8.10 -5.29
CA MET A 58 5.02 -8.34 -4.17
C MET A 58 3.60 -7.88 -4.47
N GLY A 59 2.66 -8.52 -3.83
CA GLY A 59 1.24 -8.16 -3.87
C GLY A 59 0.40 -9.10 -3.03
N SER A 60 -0.88 -8.76 -2.89
CA SER A 60 -1.86 -9.66 -2.30
C SER A 60 -2.22 -10.77 -3.30
N LYS A 61 -2.54 -11.96 -2.79
CA LYS A 61 -2.83 -13.13 -3.62
C LYS A 61 -1.68 -13.39 -4.63
N ASN A 62 -1.96 -13.32 -5.93
CA ASN A 62 -1.00 -13.57 -7.01
C ASN A 62 -0.56 -12.27 -7.72
N GLU A 63 -0.91 -11.12 -7.20
CA GLU A 63 -0.57 -9.82 -7.77
C GLU A 63 0.91 -9.49 -7.58
N LYS A 64 1.43 -8.65 -8.44
CA LYS A 64 2.82 -8.14 -8.41
C LYS A 64 2.79 -6.63 -8.63
N ILE A 65 2.15 -5.93 -7.71
CA ILE A 65 1.91 -4.49 -7.81
C ILE A 65 3.11 -3.65 -7.37
N PHE A 66 4.00 -4.23 -6.56
CA PHE A 66 5.15 -3.53 -6.00
C PHE A 66 6.42 -4.34 -6.24
N TRP A 67 7.30 -3.83 -7.10
CA TRP A 67 8.57 -4.43 -7.45
C TRP A 67 9.71 -3.75 -6.72
N ILE A 68 10.61 -4.53 -6.15
CA ILE A 68 11.87 -4.07 -5.58
C ILE A 68 12.99 -4.63 -6.44
N SER A 69 13.81 -3.74 -7.01
CA SER A 69 14.83 -4.12 -7.98
C SER A 69 16.20 -3.59 -7.59
N HIS A 70 17.23 -4.40 -7.79
CA HIS A 70 18.61 -3.98 -7.58
C HIS A 70 19.01 -2.91 -8.59
N LYS A 71 19.53 -1.78 -8.09
CA LYS A 71 20.12 -0.72 -8.92
C LYS A 71 21.28 -0.09 -8.18
N ARG A 72 22.48 -0.21 -8.76
CA ARG A 72 23.75 0.27 -8.17
C ARG A 72 23.71 1.75 -7.78
N GLY A 73 23.06 2.61 -8.54
CA GLY A 73 22.96 4.06 -8.30
C GLY A 73 21.70 4.50 -7.55
N ALA A 74 20.96 3.59 -6.91
CA ALA A 74 19.77 3.96 -6.15
C ALA A 74 20.12 4.91 -4.99
N THR A 75 19.34 5.96 -4.80
CA THR A 75 19.59 7.01 -3.81
C THR A 75 18.57 7.06 -2.67
N GLY A 76 17.53 6.25 -2.70
CA GLY A 76 16.40 6.35 -1.78
C GLY A 76 15.51 7.56 -2.08
N GLY A 77 14.69 7.95 -1.12
CA GLY A 77 13.83 9.14 -1.23
C GLY A 77 12.48 8.92 -1.91
N ALA A 78 12.14 7.69 -2.27
CA ALA A 78 10.79 7.39 -2.75
C ALA A 78 9.77 7.44 -1.59
N HIS A 79 8.49 7.67 -1.92
CA HIS A 79 7.37 7.55 -1.01
C HIS A 79 6.28 6.69 -1.64
N TYR A 80 5.90 5.62 -0.96
CA TYR A 80 4.79 4.74 -1.32
C TYR A 80 3.86 4.53 -0.14
N ALA A 81 2.56 4.62 -0.38
CA ALA A 81 1.52 4.40 0.62
C ALA A 81 0.62 3.24 0.20
N PHE A 82 0.39 2.31 1.13
CA PHE A 82 -0.51 1.18 0.97
C PHE A 82 -1.74 1.39 1.83
N SER A 83 -2.91 1.16 1.26
CA SER A 83 -4.18 1.25 1.97
C SER A 83 -4.58 -0.10 2.53
N VAL A 84 -5.01 -0.12 3.78
CA VAL A 84 -5.52 -1.30 4.48
C VAL A 84 -6.90 -1.03 5.08
N ASP A 85 -7.60 -2.11 5.47
CA ASP A 85 -8.99 -2.00 5.94
C ASP A 85 -9.10 -1.67 7.42
N SER A 86 -8.06 -1.92 8.22
CA SER A 86 -8.14 -1.80 9.67
C SER A 86 -6.92 -1.10 10.30
N ARG A 87 -7.13 -0.46 11.45
CA ARG A 87 -6.05 0.14 12.25
C ARG A 87 -5.06 -0.89 12.78
N PRO A 88 -5.48 -2.10 13.24
CA PRO A 88 -4.55 -3.16 13.62
C PRO A 88 -3.55 -3.54 12.52
N ASP A 89 -3.92 -3.47 11.23
CA ASP A 89 -3.00 -3.72 10.12
C ASP A 89 -1.92 -2.64 10.03
N VAL A 90 -2.27 -1.38 10.25
CA VAL A 90 -1.31 -0.27 10.33
C VAL A 90 -0.31 -0.49 11.46
N ASP A 91 -0.80 -0.90 12.64
CA ASP A 91 0.03 -1.18 13.82
C ASP A 91 0.97 -2.38 13.56
N ALA A 92 0.46 -3.43 12.91
CA ALA A 92 1.23 -4.63 12.58
C ALA A 92 2.36 -4.33 11.58
N PHE A 93 2.08 -3.55 10.53
CA PHE A 93 3.08 -3.07 9.59
C PHE A 93 4.25 -2.36 10.29
N HIS A 94 3.92 -1.41 11.15
CA HIS A 94 4.93 -0.60 11.84
C HIS A 94 5.81 -1.45 12.76
N ARG A 95 5.20 -2.31 13.55
CA ARG A 95 5.92 -3.22 14.46
C ARG A 95 6.83 -4.19 13.71
N ALA A 96 6.31 -4.85 12.67
CA ALA A 96 7.07 -5.82 11.88
C ALA A 96 8.21 -5.15 11.11
N GLY A 97 7.98 -3.99 10.52
CA GLY A 97 8.99 -3.26 9.76
C GLY A 97 10.12 -2.72 10.64
N LEU A 98 9.83 -2.24 11.85
CA LEU A 98 10.87 -1.86 12.82
C LEU A 98 11.75 -3.06 13.19
N ALA A 99 11.16 -4.21 13.44
CA ALA A 99 11.90 -5.44 13.78
C ALA A 99 12.78 -5.95 12.63
N ALA A 100 12.46 -5.58 11.39
CA ALA A 100 13.15 -6.03 10.18
C ALA A 100 14.11 -5.00 9.56
N GLY A 101 14.56 -4.01 10.32
CA GLY A 101 15.58 -3.06 9.90
C GLY A 101 15.03 -1.71 9.40
N GLY A 102 13.74 -1.48 9.51
CA GLY A 102 13.13 -0.17 9.27
C GLY A 102 13.42 0.82 10.39
N THR A 103 13.30 2.11 10.08
CA THR A 103 13.42 3.20 11.05
C THR A 103 12.08 3.92 11.18
N ASN A 104 11.66 4.22 12.41
CA ASN A 104 10.43 4.97 12.65
C ASN A 104 10.49 6.34 11.97
N HIS A 105 9.44 6.64 11.20
CA HIS A 105 9.24 7.93 10.55
C HIS A 105 7.84 8.50 10.81
N GLY A 106 7.12 7.93 11.73
CA GLY A 106 5.80 8.32 12.20
C GLY A 106 5.07 7.10 12.79
N PRO A 107 4.91 7.03 14.13
CA PRO A 107 4.25 5.89 14.75
C PRO A 107 2.77 5.80 14.35
N PRO A 108 2.14 4.63 14.51
CA PRO A 108 0.71 4.47 14.23
C PRO A 108 -0.13 5.49 14.99
N GLY A 109 -1.03 6.15 14.29
CA GLY A 109 -1.91 7.14 14.89
C GLY A 109 -2.72 7.93 13.89
N PRO A 110 -3.70 8.70 14.38
CA PRO A 110 -4.50 9.58 13.54
C PRO A 110 -3.64 10.72 12.98
N ARG A 111 -3.96 11.11 11.73
CA ARG A 111 -3.35 12.25 11.03
C ARG A 111 -4.45 13.23 10.61
N PRO A 112 -4.98 14.04 11.54
CA PRO A 112 -6.14 14.90 11.29
C PRO A 112 -5.88 15.92 10.17
N ASN A 113 -4.62 16.32 9.95
CA ASN A 113 -4.23 17.23 8.86
C ASN A 113 -4.43 16.61 7.46
N TYR A 114 -4.49 15.28 7.37
CA TYR A 114 -4.70 14.58 6.10
C TYR A 114 -6.15 14.15 5.91
N GLY A 115 -6.94 14.13 6.96
CA GLY A 115 -8.34 13.80 6.92
C GLY A 115 -8.91 13.29 8.25
N PRO A 116 -10.25 13.33 8.43
CA PRO A 116 -10.90 13.01 9.72
C PRO A 116 -10.79 11.53 10.12
N HIS A 117 -10.48 10.65 9.16
CA HIS A 117 -10.40 9.20 9.36
C HIS A 117 -9.03 8.64 8.97
N TYR A 118 -8.06 9.50 8.71
CA TYR A 118 -6.73 9.12 8.29
C TYR A 118 -5.94 8.58 9.50
N TYR A 119 -5.74 7.26 9.54
CA TYR A 119 -4.91 6.59 10.54
C TYR A 119 -3.74 5.91 9.82
N ALA A 120 -2.52 6.29 10.13
CA ALA A 120 -1.36 5.85 9.38
C ALA A 120 -0.12 5.65 10.24
N ALA A 121 0.82 4.89 9.71
CA ALA A 121 2.18 4.77 10.20
C ALA A 121 3.18 4.89 9.05
N PHE A 122 4.36 5.39 9.36
CA PHE A 122 5.43 5.66 8.41
C PHE A 122 6.73 5.01 8.89
N LEU A 123 7.41 4.32 8.00
CA LEU A 123 8.75 3.79 8.21
C LEU A 123 9.69 4.25 7.11
N LYS A 124 10.95 4.45 7.44
CA LYS A 124 12.02 4.44 6.45
C LYS A 124 12.47 2.99 6.24
N ASP A 125 12.56 2.56 4.98
CA ASP A 125 13.21 1.30 4.65
C ASP A 125 14.73 1.39 4.90
N PRO A 126 15.50 0.30 4.77
CA PRO A 126 16.95 0.33 4.98
C PRO A 126 17.74 1.32 4.11
N GLU A 127 17.15 1.84 3.05
CA GLU A 127 17.79 2.81 2.12
C GLU A 127 17.19 4.21 2.18
N GLY A 128 16.29 4.47 3.13
CA GLY A 128 15.70 5.78 3.36
C GLY A 128 14.47 6.10 2.52
N ASN A 129 13.84 5.11 1.89
CA ASN A 129 12.55 5.31 1.26
C ASN A 129 11.46 5.38 2.33
N ASN A 130 10.50 6.28 2.14
CA ASN A 130 9.37 6.46 3.05
C ASN A 130 8.23 5.52 2.64
N ILE A 131 7.93 4.55 3.51
CA ILE A 131 6.85 3.61 3.31
C ILE A 131 5.75 3.89 4.33
N GLU A 132 4.54 4.04 3.84
CA GLU A 132 3.36 4.38 4.62
C GLU A 132 2.33 3.26 4.49
N VAL A 133 1.63 2.98 5.59
CA VAL A 133 0.38 2.22 5.57
C VAL A 133 -0.71 3.05 6.19
N VAL A 134 -1.83 3.20 5.52
CA VAL A 134 -2.95 4.05 5.90
C VAL A 134 -4.26 3.28 5.91
N CYS A 135 -5.09 3.60 6.89
CA CYS A 135 -6.47 3.12 7.03
C CYS A 135 -7.41 4.33 7.17
N TYR A 136 -8.54 4.28 6.46
CA TYR A 136 -9.60 5.29 6.52
C TYR A 136 -10.82 4.83 7.33
N GLU A 137 -10.64 3.83 8.19
CA GLU A 137 -11.72 3.28 9.01
C GLU A 137 -12.22 4.31 10.02
N LYS A 138 -13.54 4.54 10.03
CA LYS A 138 -14.19 5.27 11.11
C LYS A 138 -14.03 4.49 12.41
N ARG A 139 -13.55 5.14 13.47
CA ARG A 139 -13.49 4.52 14.80
C ARG A 139 -14.88 4.00 15.16
N ALA A 140 -15.00 2.70 15.42
CA ALA A 140 -16.25 2.12 15.90
C ALA A 140 -16.72 2.90 17.14
N LYS A 141 -17.97 3.35 17.13
CA LYS A 141 -18.58 3.96 18.34
C LYS A 141 -18.50 2.92 19.44
N SER A 142 -17.83 3.23 20.55
CA SER A 142 -17.83 2.38 21.73
C SER A 142 -19.31 2.13 22.11
N ARG A 143 -19.72 0.86 22.16
CA ARG A 143 -21.02 0.52 22.75
C ARG A 143 -20.92 0.95 24.22
N SER A 144 -21.62 2.03 24.56
CA SER A 144 -21.87 2.38 25.95
C SER A 144 -22.74 1.25 26.54
N THR A 145 -22.14 0.38 27.34
CA THR A 145 -22.88 -0.52 28.23
C THR A 145 -23.47 0.33 29.34
N ARG A 146 -24.80 0.50 29.29
CA ARG A 146 -25.57 0.95 30.44
C ARG A 146 -25.76 -0.22 31.39
#